data_5534a78b6d18e3eddd812532400a50b5
#
_entry.id   5534a78b6d18e3eddd812532400a50b5
#
_cell.length_a   1.000
_cell.length_b   1.000
_cell.length_c   1.000
_cell.angle_alpha   90.00
_cell.angle_beta   90.00
_cell.angle_gamma   90.00
#
_symmetry.space_group_name_H-M   'P 1'
#
loop_
_entity.id
_entity.type
_entity.pdbx_description
1 polymer ?
#
loop_
_entity_poly.entity_id
_entity_poly.type
_entity_poly.pdbx_seq_one_letter_code
_entity_poly.pdbx_strand_id
1 'polypeptide(L)'
;MKKSKLRVLAVALVTGMILSGCGAASGSGSSKKESKASDGSAKTASVAKTEASGETPKEEVTLKMACWGSENDIKTYEERAALVHEKYPEITLEVMAIPNDGYDTKVQTMIASGDAPDIIQVGEASNSYASKGVLEDLTKLSEAAGLDLAKRFGTATSTYTWQNTLYAMPDRGGAMIVYYNKDMFDKAGVSYPTKDWTWKDLLEAAQKLTITKDGVVEQYGFAAGGWWPWWMSFMYQNGGSILDSNLEKVTVNSPENVEAINFYTDLVHKYKVAPSADDYSRFGLKDGQPDPLFAQGHCAINITGFWNVGSLESVEGLNWDMAPMWKNKVGATFSFGSGLAIPKGGKNVDAAFRAIEFLTSLEGQKPIVENKQDAPANVELLQSDLFLKPAWAEGKNMNFNAFAKSADIIVSPPLHPKWNEIQRVFDENFSVLFAEGGDCSETLKKIEKELNEVIK
;
A
#
# COMPACT_ATOMS: atom_id res chain seq x y z
N MET A 1 -53.18 -12.60 -5.21
CA MET A 1 -53.48 -12.23 -6.60
C MET A 1 -53.21 -10.76 -6.82
N LYS A 2 -52.11 -10.40 -7.53
CA LYS A 2 -52.00 -9.27 -8.44
C LYS A 2 -50.55 -9.26 -9.00
N LYS A 3 -50.45 -9.68 -10.24
CA LYS A 3 -49.22 -9.64 -11.06
C LYS A 3 -49.03 -8.21 -11.54
N SER A 4 -47.82 -7.61 -11.42
CA SER A 4 -47.46 -6.42 -12.16
C SER A 4 -46.22 -6.68 -13.00
N LYS A 5 -46.32 -6.25 -14.22
CA LYS A 5 -45.53 -6.62 -15.39
C LYS A 5 -44.21 -5.86 -15.46
N LEU A 6 -43.16 -6.60 -15.76
CA LEU A 6 -41.85 -6.11 -16.19
C LEU A 6 -41.99 -5.46 -17.59
N ARG A 7 -41.51 -4.24 -17.73
CA ARG A 7 -41.33 -3.60 -19.05
C ARG A 7 -39.85 -3.62 -19.41
N VAL A 8 -39.53 -4.41 -20.42
CA VAL A 8 -38.24 -4.41 -21.11
C VAL A 8 -38.25 -3.25 -22.11
N LEU A 9 -37.26 -2.36 -22.03
CA LEU A 9 -37.00 -1.37 -23.06
C LEU A 9 -35.78 -1.82 -23.88
N ALA A 10 -36.03 -2.15 -25.12
CA ALA A 10 -35.00 -2.40 -26.12
C ALA A 10 -34.60 -1.04 -26.74
N VAL A 11 -33.31 -0.76 -26.80
CA VAL A 11 -32.75 0.35 -27.58
C VAL A 11 -31.99 -0.24 -28.76
N ALA A 12 -32.41 0.19 -29.95
CA ALA A 12 -31.92 -0.26 -31.24
C ALA A 12 -30.58 0.40 -31.60
N LEU A 13 -29.65 -0.38 -32.13
CA LEU A 13 -28.45 0.08 -32.83
C LEU A 13 -28.84 0.74 -34.17
N VAL A 14 -28.25 1.89 -34.45
CA VAL A 14 -28.18 2.46 -35.79
C VAL A 14 -26.74 2.41 -36.28
N THR A 15 -26.49 1.58 -37.24
CA THR A 15 -25.28 1.46 -38.06
C THR A 15 -25.34 2.51 -39.17
N GLY A 16 -24.30 3.35 -39.27
CA GLY A 16 -24.11 4.27 -40.42
C GLY A 16 -22.73 4.07 -41.03
N MET A 17 -22.65 3.31 -42.12
CA MET A 17 -21.52 3.29 -43.06
C MET A 17 -21.58 4.49 -43.99
N ILE A 18 -20.45 5.17 -44.17
CA ILE A 18 -20.21 5.99 -45.38
C ILE A 18 -18.82 5.64 -45.93
N LEU A 19 -18.84 5.10 -47.15
CA LEU A 19 -17.68 4.85 -48.03
C LEU A 19 -17.48 6.07 -48.97
N SER A 20 -16.29 6.09 -49.55
CA SER A 20 -15.79 6.78 -50.75
C SER A 20 -14.92 8.00 -50.46
N GLY A 21 -13.80 8.20 -51.11
CA GLY A 21 -13.28 7.65 -52.33
C GLY A 21 -11.89 8.23 -52.65
N CYS A 22 -11.25 7.57 -53.58
CA CYS A 22 -9.92 7.77 -54.14
C CYS A 22 -9.63 9.16 -54.75
N GLY A 23 -8.32 9.53 -54.80
CA GLY A 23 -7.81 10.54 -55.73
C GLY A 23 -6.29 10.61 -55.70
N ALA A 24 -5.65 9.97 -56.67
CA ALA A 24 -4.23 10.05 -56.97
C ALA A 24 -3.92 11.22 -57.91
N ALA A 25 -2.73 11.81 -57.79
CA ALA A 25 -1.84 12.16 -58.89
C ALA A 25 -0.66 13.06 -58.42
N SER A 26 0.51 12.58 -58.45
CA SER A 26 1.71 12.83 -59.28
C SER A 26 2.04 14.30 -59.62
N GLY A 27 3.31 14.70 -59.38
CA GLY A 27 3.90 15.91 -59.95
C GLY A 27 5.33 16.18 -59.47
N SER A 28 6.31 15.74 -60.25
CA SER A 28 7.73 15.95 -60.16
C SER A 28 8.15 17.41 -60.39
N GLY A 29 9.31 17.80 -59.83
CA GLY A 29 9.98 19.07 -60.24
C GLY A 29 11.31 19.31 -59.55
N SER A 30 12.37 18.81 -60.20
CA SER A 30 13.79 19.08 -59.90
C SER A 30 14.17 20.46 -60.41
N SER A 31 15.03 21.20 -59.67
CA SER A 31 16.09 22.01 -60.30
C SER A 31 17.16 22.42 -59.33
N LYS A 32 18.38 22.04 -59.66
CA LYS A 32 19.67 22.56 -59.20
C LYS A 32 19.85 24.00 -59.64
N LYS A 33 20.58 24.81 -58.83
CA LYS A 33 21.62 25.69 -59.38
C LYS A 33 22.66 26.09 -58.31
N GLU A 34 23.87 25.97 -58.75
CA GLU A 34 25.16 26.30 -58.10
C GLU A 34 25.46 27.80 -58.07
N SER A 35 26.43 28.11 -57.19
CA SER A 35 27.61 29.00 -57.32
C SER A 35 27.43 30.48 -56.91
N LYS A 36 28.24 31.05 -56.07
CA LYS A 36 29.68 31.41 -56.20
C LYS A 36 30.22 32.10 -54.95
N ALA A 37 31.46 31.81 -54.67
CA ALA A 37 32.27 32.43 -53.65
C ALA A 37 32.56 33.92 -53.87
N SER A 38 32.85 34.67 -52.81
CA SER A 38 33.81 35.77 -52.80
C SER A 38 34.42 35.97 -51.42
N ASP A 39 35.67 36.12 -51.43
CA ASP A 39 36.76 36.29 -50.50
C ASP A 39 36.68 37.62 -49.71
N GLY A 40 37.23 37.65 -48.50
CA GLY A 40 37.43 38.93 -47.79
C GLY A 40 37.82 38.82 -46.29
N SER A 41 39.15 38.58 -46.14
CA SER A 41 40.02 39.16 -45.10
C SER A 41 39.78 39.09 -43.60
N ALA A 42 40.77 38.59 -42.92
CA ALA A 42 41.04 38.40 -41.53
C ALA A 42 40.86 39.63 -40.60
N LYS A 43 40.36 39.35 -39.36
CA LYS A 43 40.85 40.01 -38.15
C LYS A 43 40.84 39.04 -37.00
N THR A 44 42.02 38.73 -36.52
CA THR A 44 42.32 38.03 -35.28
C THR A 44 41.71 38.75 -34.06
N ALA A 45 40.87 38.08 -33.32
CA ALA A 45 40.58 38.41 -31.93
C ALA A 45 40.69 37.11 -31.11
N SER A 46 41.65 37.09 -30.23
CA SER A 46 41.90 36.08 -29.23
C SER A 46 40.67 36.01 -28.30
N VAL A 47 39.95 34.88 -28.30
CA VAL A 47 38.93 34.58 -27.33
C VAL A 47 39.42 33.39 -26.53
N ALA A 48 39.54 33.61 -25.22
CA ALA A 48 39.89 32.61 -24.24
C ALA A 48 38.96 31.39 -24.37
N LYS A 49 39.57 30.22 -24.55
CA LYS A 49 38.91 28.93 -24.48
C LYS A 49 38.49 28.70 -23.04
N THR A 50 37.22 28.95 -22.73
CA THR A 50 36.55 28.33 -21.57
C THR A 50 36.25 26.92 -22.02
N GLU A 51 36.93 25.95 -21.46
CA GLU A 51 36.60 24.53 -21.62
C GLU A 51 35.27 24.32 -20.86
N ALA A 52 34.16 24.39 -21.57
CA ALA A 52 32.91 23.82 -21.12
C ALA A 52 33.10 22.31 -21.23
N SER A 53 33.05 21.62 -20.08
CA SER A 53 32.91 20.18 -20.01
C SER A 53 31.62 19.81 -20.76
N GLY A 54 31.82 19.29 -21.96
CA GLY A 54 30.71 18.87 -22.82
C GLY A 54 30.10 17.57 -22.27
N GLU A 55 29.16 17.66 -21.34
CA GLU A 55 28.20 16.59 -21.17
C GLU A 55 27.32 16.58 -22.42
N THR A 56 27.31 15.45 -23.11
CA THR A 56 26.35 15.20 -24.19
C THR A 56 24.95 15.42 -23.61
N PRO A 57 24.05 16.19 -24.24
CA PRO A 57 22.69 16.34 -23.77
C PRO A 57 22.08 14.95 -23.63
N LYS A 58 21.62 14.60 -22.44
CA LYS A 58 20.89 13.35 -22.21
C LYS A 58 19.59 13.42 -23.00
N GLU A 59 19.22 12.32 -23.63
CA GLU A 59 17.97 12.21 -24.39
C GLU A 59 16.79 12.39 -23.42
N GLU A 60 15.83 13.25 -23.78
CA GLU A 60 14.62 13.44 -23.01
C GLU A 60 13.79 12.15 -23.02
N VAL A 61 13.34 11.69 -21.85
CA VAL A 61 12.55 10.49 -21.69
C VAL A 61 11.30 10.77 -20.85
N THR A 62 10.17 10.28 -21.34
CA THR A 62 8.91 10.25 -20.56
C THR A 62 8.70 8.83 -20.06
N LEU A 63 8.60 8.69 -18.74
CA LEU A 63 8.33 7.44 -18.03
C LEU A 63 6.88 7.42 -17.54
N LYS A 64 6.24 6.26 -17.58
CA LYS A 64 4.92 6.03 -16.96
C LYS A 64 5.09 5.26 -15.66
N MET A 65 4.49 5.77 -14.60
CA MET A 65 4.47 5.14 -13.28
C MET A 65 3.05 4.79 -12.87
N ALA A 66 2.74 3.49 -12.76
CA ALA A 66 1.46 3.04 -12.23
C ALA A 66 1.51 3.00 -10.69
N CYS A 67 0.51 3.60 -10.05
CA CYS A 67 0.34 3.57 -8.60
C CYS A 67 -1.14 3.47 -8.21
N TRP A 68 -1.38 2.99 -6.98
CA TRP A 68 -2.70 2.98 -6.38
C TRP A 68 -2.78 4.01 -5.24
N GLY A 69 -4.01 4.37 -4.86
CA GLY A 69 -4.27 5.18 -3.69
C GLY A 69 -5.50 6.06 -3.83
N SER A 70 -5.72 6.85 -2.79
CA SER A 70 -6.71 7.91 -2.76
C SER A 70 -6.30 9.09 -3.66
N GLU A 71 -7.17 10.07 -3.81
CA GLU A 71 -6.83 11.32 -4.52
C GLU A 71 -5.62 12.03 -3.91
N ASN A 72 -5.49 12.01 -2.58
CA ASN A 72 -4.33 12.56 -1.89
C ASN A 72 -3.04 11.79 -2.18
N ASP A 73 -3.13 10.45 -2.28
CA ASP A 73 -1.97 9.64 -2.66
C ASP A 73 -1.48 9.98 -4.07
N ILE A 74 -2.40 10.09 -5.02
CA ILE A 74 -2.06 10.42 -6.41
C ILE A 74 -1.42 11.80 -6.49
N LYS A 75 -1.99 12.80 -5.83
CA LYS A 75 -1.42 14.14 -5.75
C LYS A 75 0.00 14.15 -5.17
N THR A 76 0.26 13.34 -4.13
CA THR A 76 1.59 13.20 -3.56
C THR A 76 2.57 12.57 -4.55
N TYR A 77 2.14 11.58 -5.33
CA TYR A 77 2.98 11.01 -6.40
C TYR A 77 3.26 11.99 -7.53
N GLU A 78 2.28 12.84 -7.91
CA GLU A 78 2.46 13.90 -8.91
C GLU A 78 3.47 14.96 -8.43
N GLU A 79 3.40 15.36 -7.15
CA GLU A 79 4.38 16.25 -6.52
C GLU A 79 5.79 15.64 -6.53
N ARG A 80 5.92 14.37 -6.16
CA ARG A 80 7.18 13.64 -6.19
C ARG A 80 7.72 13.46 -7.61
N ALA A 81 6.85 13.29 -8.60
CA ALA A 81 7.22 13.25 -10.01
C ALA A 81 7.81 14.58 -10.49
N ALA A 82 7.28 15.71 -10.03
CA ALA A 82 7.85 17.04 -10.31
C ALA A 82 9.25 17.17 -9.70
N LEU A 83 9.50 16.67 -8.48
CA LEU A 83 10.83 16.65 -7.88
C LEU A 83 11.82 15.76 -8.65
N VAL A 84 11.37 14.66 -9.27
CA VAL A 84 12.21 13.87 -10.20
C VAL A 84 12.66 14.71 -11.37
N HIS A 85 11.74 15.48 -11.98
CA HIS A 85 12.07 16.35 -13.11
C HIS A 85 13.01 17.50 -12.71
N GLU A 86 12.82 18.08 -11.51
CA GLU A 86 13.77 19.08 -10.98
C GLU A 86 15.18 18.51 -10.82
N LYS A 87 15.28 17.27 -10.33
CA LYS A 87 16.56 16.57 -10.13
C LYS A 87 17.19 16.12 -11.45
N TYR A 88 16.37 15.65 -12.37
CA TYR A 88 16.74 15.10 -13.68
C TYR A 88 15.89 15.73 -14.77
N PRO A 89 16.27 16.91 -15.29
CA PRO A 89 15.45 17.65 -16.25
C PRO A 89 15.13 16.88 -17.54
N GLU A 90 15.93 15.87 -17.86
CA GLU A 90 15.70 14.97 -18.99
C GLU A 90 14.65 13.88 -18.72
N ILE A 91 14.18 13.71 -17.47
CA ILE A 91 13.18 12.70 -17.09
C ILE A 91 11.86 13.38 -16.76
N THR A 92 10.82 13.04 -17.49
CA THR A 92 9.42 13.37 -17.15
C THR A 92 8.74 12.11 -16.66
N LEU A 93 8.11 12.16 -15.47
CA LEU A 93 7.41 11.02 -14.88
C LEU A 93 5.90 11.27 -14.89
N GLU A 94 5.16 10.51 -15.71
CA GLU A 94 3.70 10.55 -15.79
C GLU A 94 3.09 9.56 -14.78
N VAL A 95 2.27 10.05 -13.86
CA VAL A 95 1.58 9.24 -12.85
C VAL A 95 0.30 8.66 -13.42
N MET A 96 0.19 7.32 -13.42
CA MET A 96 -0.98 6.57 -13.84
C MET A 96 -1.73 6.05 -12.60
N ALA A 97 -2.81 6.70 -12.23
CA ALA A 97 -3.68 6.28 -11.15
C ALA A 97 -4.51 5.05 -11.54
N ILE A 98 -4.42 3.99 -10.75
CA ILE A 98 -5.24 2.79 -10.89
C ILE A 98 -5.92 2.54 -9.53
N PRO A 99 -7.24 2.28 -9.47
CA PRO A 99 -7.91 1.93 -8.23
C PRO A 99 -7.22 0.76 -7.54
N ASN A 100 -7.14 0.80 -6.20
CA ASN A 100 -6.52 -0.27 -5.41
C ASN A 100 -7.20 -1.62 -5.67
N ASP A 101 -8.54 -1.62 -5.70
CA ASP A 101 -9.31 -2.81 -6.11
C ASP A 101 -9.02 -3.14 -7.59
N GLY A 102 -8.48 -4.32 -7.82
CA GLY A 102 -8.08 -4.80 -9.14
C GLY A 102 -6.76 -4.27 -9.69
N TYR A 103 -5.98 -3.52 -8.91
CA TYR A 103 -4.67 -2.97 -9.33
C TYR A 103 -3.75 -4.06 -9.89
N ASP A 104 -3.46 -5.09 -9.11
CA ASP A 104 -2.54 -6.17 -9.51
C ASP A 104 -3.01 -6.87 -10.79
N THR A 105 -4.30 -7.15 -10.90
CA THR A 105 -4.88 -7.77 -12.11
C THR A 105 -4.66 -6.91 -13.34
N LYS A 106 -4.88 -5.60 -13.20
CA LYS A 106 -4.69 -4.65 -14.31
C LYS A 106 -3.23 -4.54 -14.71
N VAL A 107 -2.32 -4.38 -13.73
CA VAL A 107 -0.87 -4.27 -14.00
C VAL A 107 -0.33 -5.57 -14.62
N GLN A 108 -0.71 -6.74 -14.10
CA GLN A 108 -0.32 -8.03 -14.69
C GLN A 108 -0.81 -8.17 -16.14
N THR A 109 -2.03 -7.69 -16.43
CA THR A 109 -2.57 -7.68 -17.80
C THR A 109 -1.75 -6.77 -18.73
N MET A 110 -1.38 -5.58 -18.27
CA MET A 110 -0.54 -4.65 -19.03
C MET A 110 0.85 -5.23 -19.32
N ILE A 111 1.47 -5.88 -18.33
CA ILE A 111 2.75 -6.58 -18.50
C ILE A 111 2.61 -7.70 -19.54
N ALA A 112 1.57 -8.54 -19.42
CA ALA A 112 1.36 -9.66 -20.31
C ALA A 112 1.04 -9.23 -21.77
N SER A 113 0.43 -8.06 -21.96
CA SER A 113 0.13 -7.51 -23.30
C SER A 113 1.30 -6.73 -23.93
N GLY A 114 2.41 -6.51 -23.18
CA GLY A 114 3.55 -5.73 -23.66
C GLY A 114 3.35 -4.21 -23.59
N ASP A 115 2.34 -3.74 -22.85
CA ASP A 115 2.03 -2.32 -22.59
C ASP A 115 2.29 -1.96 -21.11
N ALA A 116 3.36 -2.51 -20.55
CA ALA A 116 3.73 -2.28 -19.15
C ALA A 116 4.16 -0.81 -18.94
N PRO A 117 3.78 -0.18 -17.80
CA PRO A 117 4.40 1.06 -17.36
C PRO A 117 5.91 0.87 -17.12
N ASP A 118 6.70 1.95 -17.18
CA ASP A 118 8.14 1.90 -16.89
C ASP A 118 8.42 1.62 -15.40
N ILE A 119 7.53 2.11 -14.52
CA ILE A 119 7.60 1.90 -13.07
C ILE A 119 6.23 1.42 -12.59
N ILE A 120 6.21 0.43 -11.70
CA ILE A 120 4.99 -0.02 -11.03
C ILE A 120 5.17 0.00 -9.51
N GLN A 121 4.13 0.35 -8.81
CA GLN A 121 4.03 0.15 -7.37
C GLN A 121 3.66 -1.31 -7.09
N VAL A 122 4.32 -1.94 -6.13
CA VAL A 122 4.04 -3.32 -5.71
C VAL A 122 3.92 -3.40 -4.19
N GLY A 123 3.02 -4.22 -3.71
CA GLY A 123 2.85 -4.53 -2.28
C GLY A 123 3.31 -5.95 -1.95
N GLU A 124 2.54 -6.64 -1.10
CA GLU A 124 2.82 -8.01 -0.62
C GLU A 124 2.85 -9.03 -1.75
N ALA A 125 2.20 -8.74 -2.88
CA ALA A 125 2.22 -9.57 -4.07
C ALA A 125 3.55 -9.50 -4.87
N SER A 126 4.56 -8.73 -4.42
CA SER A 126 5.83 -8.54 -5.13
C SER A 126 6.50 -9.87 -5.54
N ASN A 127 6.45 -10.88 -4.67
CA ASN A 127 7.00 -12.20 -4.96
C ASN A 127 6.22 -12.97 -6.03
N SER A 128 4.94 -12.68 -6.23
CA SER A 128 4.16 -13.21 -7.35
C SER A 128 4.66 -12.69 -8.69
N TYR A 129 5.03 -11.41 -8.77
CA TYR A 129 5.65 -10.84 -9.96
C TYR A 129 7.07 -11.37 -10.17
N ALA A 130 7.88 -11.37 -9.09
CA ALA A 130 9.27 -11.83 -9.13
C ALA A 130 9.38 -13.30 -9.58
N SER A 131 8.56 -14.19 -9.06
CA SER A 131 8.55 -15.62 -9.39
C SER A 131 8.18 -15.90 -10.86
N LYS A 132 7.39 -15.01 -11.47
CA LYS A 132 7.05 -15.06 -12.90
C LYS A 132 8.15 -14.51 -13.80
N GLY A 133 9.23 -13.94 -13.21
CA GLY A 133 10.36 -13.37 -13.94
C GLY A 133 10.02 -12.11 -14.74
N VAL A 134 8.99 -11.37 -14.34
CA VAL A 134 8.48 -10.19 -15.07
C VAL A 134 9.00 -8.84 -14.54
N LEU A 135 9.88 -8.86 -13.53
CA LEU A 135 10.52 -7.67 -12.97
C LEU A 135 12.03 -7.67 -13.22
N GLU A 136 12.63 -6.49 -13.31
CA GLU A 136 14.06 -6.30 -13.38
C GLU A 136 14.76 -6.58 -12.03
N ASP A 137 16.02 -7.04 -12.10
CA ASP A 137 16.90 -7.26 -10.95
C ASP A 137 17.45 -5.91 -10.46
N LEU A 138 16.87 -5.36 -9.41
CA LEU A 138 17.32 -4.09 -8.83
C LEU A 138 18.56 -4.24 -7.94
N THR A 139 18.99 -5.46 -7.58
CA THR A 139 20.22 -5.70 -6.79
C THR A 139 21.42 -5.12 -7.53
N LYS A 140 21.59 -5.54 -8.79
CA LYS A 140 22.72 -5.10 -9.63
C LYS A 140 22.72 -3.60 -9.94
N LEU A 141 21.51 -3.05 -10.17
CA LEU A 141 21.37 -1.61 -10.41
C LEU A 141 21.72 -0.81 -9.15
N SER A 142 21.30 -1.28 -7.97
CA SER A 142 21.63 -0.68 -6.68
C SER A 142 23.14 -0.75 -6.38
N GLU A 143 23.77 -1.91 -6.63
CA GLU A 143 25.23 -2.09 -6.47
C GLU A 143 26.00 -1.15 -7.39
N ALA A 144 25.61 -1.07 -8.67
CA ALA A 144 26.24 -0.18 -9.64
C ALA A 144 26.11 1.31 -9.25
N ALA A 145 24.99 1.69 -8.62
CA ALA A 145 24.76 3.03 -8.09
C ALA A 145 25.43 3.28 -6.72
N GLY A 146 26.06 2.27 -6.13
CA GLY A 146 26.72 2.37 -4.81
C GLY A 146 25.75 2.60 -3.64
N LEU A 147 24.50 2.12 -3.75
CA LEU A 147 23.49 2.32 -2.73
C LEU A 147 23.68 1.36 -1.54
N ASP A 148 23.74 1.91 -0.35
CA ASP A 148 23.66 1.14 0.90
C ASP A 148 22.17 0.93 1.26
N LEU A 149 21.61 -0.16 0.77
CA LEU A 149 20.19 -0.51 0.98
C LEU A 149 19.87 -0.78 2.44
N ALA A 150 20.80 -1.38 3.19
CA ALA A 150 20.59 -1.67 4.61
C ALA A 150 20.54 -0.39 5.44
N LYS A 151 21.40 0.59 5.14
CA LYS A 151 21.36 1.90 5.76
C LYS A 151 20.08 2.67 5.39
N ARG A 152 19.67 2.61 4.10
CA ARG A 152 18.54 3.40 3.59
C ARG A 152 17.19 2.85 4.07
N PHE A 153 17.01 1.52 4.11
CA PHE A 153 15.70 0.89 4.33
C PHE A 153 15.65 -0.12 5.49
N GLY A 154 16.78 -0.39 6.16
CA GLY A 154 16.83 -1.41 7.21
C GLY A 154 16.38 -2.78 6.68
N THR A 155 15.41 -3.38 7.38
CA THR A 155 14.84 -4.70 7.04
C THR A 155 13.72 -4.64 6.01
N ALA A 156 13.24 -3.46 5.61
CA ALA A 156 12.10 -3.33 4.69
C ALA A 156 12.35 -3.93 3.30
N THR A 157 13.62 -4.05 2.89
CA THR A 157 14.00 -4.73 1.64
C THR A 157 13.59 -6.21 1.59
N SER A 158 13.44 -6.88 2.75
CA SER A 158 13.10 -8.31 2.81
C SER A 158 11.74 -8.62 2.16
N THR A 159 10.77 -7.70 2.24
CA THR A 159 9.45 -7.84 1.62
C THR A 159 9.53 -7.91 0.09
N TYR A 160 10.54 -7.26 -0.49
CA TYR A 160 10.71 -7.10 -1.94
C TYR A 160 11.88 -7.94 -2.50
N THR A 161 12.43 -8.83 -1.67
CA THR A 161 13.52 -9.73 -2.04
C THR A 161 13.00 -11.15 -2.25
N TRP A 162 13.22 -11.69 -3.44
CA TRP A 162 12.91 -13.06 -3.80
C TRP A 162 14.18 -13.80 -4.23
N GLN A 163 14.47 -14.97 -3.61
CA GLN A 163 15.68 -15.78 -3.89
C GLN A 163 16.97 -14.93 -3.91
N ASN A 164 17.15 -14.10 -2.89
CA ASN A 164 18.30 -13.18 -2.71
C ASN A 164 18.42 -12.07 -3.77
N THR A 165 17.40 -11.83 -4.58
CA THR A 165 17.35 -10.74 -5.57
C THR A 165 16.30 -9.73 -5.16
N LEU A 166 16.68 -8.43 -5.13
CA LEU A 166 15.76 -7.32 -4.88
C LEU A 166 15.02 -6.98 -6.17
N TYR A 167 13.69 -6.99 -6.12
CA TYR A 167 12.83 -6.70 -7.28
C TYR A 167 12.04 -5.39 -7.16
N ALA A 168 11.92 -4.84 -5.96
CA ALA A 168 11.37 -3.51 -5.77
C ALA A 168 12.13 -2.76 -4.68
N MET A 169 12.26 -1.46 -4.82
CA MET A 169 12.86 -0.59 -3.82
C MET A 169 11.78 -0.08 -2.87
N PRO A 170 11.92 -0.27 -1.53
CA PRO A 170 10.92 0.19 -0.57
C PRO A 170 10.62 1.67 -0.73
N ASP A 171 9.35 2.02 -0.87
CA ASP A 171 8.93 3.41 -1.10
C ASP A 171 8.25 4.00 0.14
N ARG A 172 7.26 3.33 0.67
CA ARG A 172 6.52 3.74 1.85
C ARG A 172 6.09 2.52 2.65
N GLY A 173 5.79 2.70 3.91
CA GLY A 173 5.26 1.64 4.76
C GLY A 173 5.54 1.86 6.21
N GLY A 174 4.68 1.30 7.02
CA GLY A 174 4.79 1.34 8.46
C GLY A 174 4.05 0.19 9.13
N ALA A 175 4.35 -0.02 10.41
CA ALA A 175 3.62 -0.99 11.21
C ALA A 175 2.15 -0.59 11.33
N MET A 176 1.25 -1.57 11.38
CA MET A 176 -0.06 -1.35 11.95
C MET A 176 0.11 -1.16 13.46
N ILE A 177 -0.53 -0.13 13.99
CA ILE A 177 -0.48 0.24 15.40
C ILE A 177 -1.88 0.49 15.95
N VAL A 178 -1.97 0.76 17.23
CA VAL A 178 -3.23 1.06 17.90
C VAL A 178 -3.56 2.54 17.74
N TYR A 179 -4.77 2.84 17.29
CA TYR A 179 -5.38 4.16 17.33
C TYR A 179 -6.51 4.15 18.35
N TYR A 180 -6.63 5.21 19.15
CA TYR A 180 -7.65 5.28 20.18
C TYR A 180 -8.24 6.67 20.33
N ASN A 181 -9.55 6.71 20.64
CA ASN A 181 -10.28 7.95 20.89
C ASN A 181 -10.11 8.36 22.35
N LYS A 182 -9.38 9.44 22.59
CA LYS A 182 -9.02 9.93 23.94
C LYS A 182 -10.26 10.30 24.75
N ASP A 183 -11.24 10.96 24.14
CA ASP A 183 -12.43 11.40 24.87
C ASP A 183 -13.27 10.23 25.36
N MET A 184 -13.33 9.12 24.61
CA MET A 184 -14.02 7.91 25.03
C MET A 184 -13.29 7.24 26.20
N PHE A 185 -11.97 7.18 26.15
CA PHE A 185 -11.15 6.63 27.24
C PHE A 185 -11.29 7.47 28.51
N ASP A 186 -11.16 8.79 28.41
CA ASP A 186 -11.27 9.71 29.54
C ASP A 186 -12.65 9.65 30.19
N LYS A 187 -13.72 9.65 29.36
CA LYS A 187 -15.09 9.54 29.83
C LYS A 187 -15.38 8.22 30.56
N ALA A 188 -14.75 7.12 30.10
CA ALA A 188 -14.91 5.79 30.71
C ALA A 188 -13.96 5.57 31.90
N GLY A 189 -12.98 6.47 32.16
CA GLY A 189 -11.94 6.30 33.17
C GLY A 189 -11.02 5.11 32.89
N VAL A 190 -10.77 4.80 31.61
CA VAL A 190 -9.88 3.74 31.15
C VAL A 190 -8.51 4.31 30.84
N SER A 191 -7.45 3.65 31.30
CA SER A 191 -6.08 4.05 30.97
C SER A 191 -5.80 3.84 29.48
N TYR A 192 -5.04 4.75 28.86
CA TYR A 192 -4.64 4.66 27.46
C TYR A 192 -3.81 3.41 27.15
N PRO A 193 -3.89 2.88 25.90
CA PRO A 193 -3.12 1.73 25.49
C PRO A 193 -1.61 1.95 25.59
N THR A 194 -0.87 0.90 25.94
CA THR A 194 0.60 0.89 25.97
C THR A 194 1.14 -0.36 25.28
N LYS A 195 2.46 -0.37 25.01
CA LYS A 195 3.16 -1.56 24.46
C LYS A 195 3.08 -2.81 25.37
N ASP A 196 2.72 -2.63 26.64
CA ASP A 196 2.64 -3.72 27.62
C ASP A 196 1.23 -4.30 27.73
N TRP A 197 0.24 -3.72 27.03
CA TRP A 197 -1.09 -4.30 26.94
C TRP A 197 -1.04 -5.70 26.34
N THR A 198 -1.94 -6.53 26.83
CA THR A 198 -2.21 -7.88 26.35
C THR A 198 -3.63 -7.96 25.78
N TRP A 199 -4.00 -9.09 25.21
CA TRP A 199 -5.39 -9.36 24.78
C TRP A 199 -6.38 -9.23 25.93
N LYS A 200 -5.95 -9.57 27.16
CA LYS A 200 -6.79 -9.38 28.34
C LYS A 200 -7.07 -7.92 28.60
N ASP A 201 -6.04 -7.07 28.53
CA ASP A 201 -6.19 -5.62 28.72
C ASP A 201 -7.06 -5.00 27.62
N LEU A 202 -6.90 -5.45 26.37
CA LEU A 202 -7.76 -5.06 25.25
C LEU A 202 -9.23 -5.40 25.54
N LEU A 203 -9.52 -6.65 25.96
CA LEU A 203 -10.88 -7.09 26.22
C LEU A 203 -11.51 -6.31 27.37
N GLU A 204 -10.79 -6.13 28.49
CA GLU A 204 -11.27 -5.38 29.67
C GLU A 204 -11.54 -3.91 29.31
N ALA A 205 -10.66 -3.29 28.53
CA ALA A 205 -10.86 -1.93 28.05
C ALA A 205 -12.05 -1.85 27.07
N ALA A 206 -12.12 -2.75 26.10
CA ALA A 206 -13.19 -2.76 25.12
C ALA A 206 -14.58 -2.96 25.77
N GLN A 207 -14.67 -3.80 26.82
CA GLN A 207 -15.92 -3.98 27.59
C GLN A 207 -16.34 -2.69 28.31
N LYS A 208 -15.41 -1.95 28.91
CA LYS A 208 -15.70 -0.67 29.59
C LYS A 208 -16.04 0.45 28.62
N LEU A 209 -15.47 0.42 27.42
CA LEU A 209 -15.65 1.41 26.37
C LEU A 209 -16.88 1.15 25.50
N THR A 210 -17.47 -0.06 25.57
CA THR A 210 -18.69 -0.37 24.82
C THR A 210 -19.91 0.21 25.54
N ILE A 211 -20.72 0.97 24.82
CA ILE A 211 -21.95 1.58 25.35
C ILE A 211 -23.16 0.96 24.66
N THR A 212 -24.00 0.32 25.44
CA THR A 212 -25.27 -0.26 24.98
C THR A 212 -26.43 0.54 25.56
N LYS A 213 -27.39 0.92 24.74
CA LYS A 213 -28.62 1.59 25.14
C LYS A 213 -29.81 0.89 24.50
N ASP A 214 -30.83 0.58 25.29
CA ASP A 214 -32.05 -0.10 24.86
C ASP A 214 -31.78 -1.39 24.07
N GLY A 215 -30.70 -2.12 24.42
CA GLY A 215 -30.29 -3.37 23.77
C GLY A 215 -29.51 -3.18 22.46
N VAL A 216 -29.24 -1.93 22.06
CA VAL A 216 -28.44 -1.59 20.85
C VAL A 216 -27.09 -1.01 21.27
N VAL A 217 -26.02 -1.48 20.67
CA VAL A 217 -24.68 -0.91 20.90
C VAL A 217 -24.56 0.40 20.12
N GLU A 218 -24.41 1.51 20.83
CA GLU A 218 -24.20 2.85 20.24
C GLU A 218 -22.72 3.18 20.04
N GLN A 219 -21.85 2.60 20.85
CA GLN A 219 -20.40 2.77 20.79
C GLN A 219 -19.72 1.43 21.04
N TYR A 220 -18.82 1.03 20.17
CA TYR A 220 -18.01 -0.18 20.33
C TYR A 220 -16.67 0.14 21.00
N GLY A 221 -16.18 -0.78 21.81
CA GLY A 221 -14.86 -0.66 22.43
C GLY A 221 -13.73 -0.91 21.47
N PHE A 222 -13.94 -1.80 20.49
CA PHE A 222 -12.95 -2.18 19.48
C PHE A 222 -13.59 -2.30 18.11
N ALA A 223 -12.84 -1.97 17.06
CA ALA A 223 -13.27 -2.19 15.69
C ALA A 223 -12.56 -3.42 15.12
N ALA A 224 -13.32 -4.51 14.92
CA ALA A 224 -12.82 -5.72 14.26
C ALA A 224 -13.25 -5.73 12.79
N GLY A 225 -12.37 -6.17 11.91
CA GLY A 225 -12.63 -6.25 10.47
C GLY A 225 -12.31 -7.62 9.89
N GLY A 226 -12.85 -7.90 8.71
CA GLY A 226 -12.65 -9.16 7.99
C GLY A 226 -11.33 -9.25 7.21
N TRP A 227 -10.70 -8.12 6.90
CA TRP A 227 -9.43 -8.11 6.16
C TRP A 227 -8.31 -8.81 6.94
N TRP A 228 -7.55 -9.67 6.27
CA TRP A 228 -6.59 -10.59 6.89
C TRP A 228 -5.60 -9.95 7.89
N PRO A 229 -5.08 -8.74 7.74
CA PRO A 229 -4.10 -8.19 8.68
C PRO A 229 -4.64 -7.99 10.10
N TRP A 230 -5.94 -7.68 10.22
CA TRP A 230 -6.54 -7.47 11.54
C TRP A 230 -6.56 -8.76 12.34
N TRP A 231 -7.12 -9.85 11.80
CA TRP A 231 -7.24 -11.11 12.54
C TRP A 231 -5.95 -11.93 12.52
N MET A 232 -5.16 -11.89 11.44
CA MET A 232 -3.92 -12.62 11.34
C MET A 232 -2.85 -12.10 12.32
N SER A 233 -2.86 -10.82 12.67
CA SER A 233 -2.01 -10.27 13.73
C SER A 233 -2.19 -11.01 15.05
N PHE A 234 -3.41 -11.40 15.41
CA PHE A 234 -3.68 -12.19 16.60
C PHE A 234 -3.09 -13.61 16.50
N MET A 235 -3.11 -14.24 15.34
CA MET A 235 -2.48 -15.56 15.15
C MET A 235 -0.97 -15.48 15.46
N TYR A 236 -0.27 -14.51 14.88
CA TYR A 236 1.16 -14.33 15.11
C TYR A 236 1.46 -13.91 16.55
N GLN A 237 0.65 -13.08 17.18
CA GLN A 237 0.77 -12.71 18.61
C GLN A 237 0.60 -13.91 19.53
N ASN A 238 -0.09 -14.96 19.10
CA ASN A 238 -0.27 -16.20 19.85
C ASN A 238 0.82 -17.25 19.55
N GLY A 239 1.79 -16.93 18.70
CA GLY A 239 2.88 -17.79 18.29
C GLY A 239 2.52 -18.75 17.15
N GLY A 240 1.39 -18.51 16.46
CA GLY A 240 0.98 -19.23 15.27
C GLY A 240 1.59 -18.69 13.98
N SER A 241 1.30 -19.34 12.86
CA SER A 241 1.72 -18.94 11.52
C SER A 241 0.79 -19.55 10.47
N ILE A 242 0.84 -19.04 9.25
CA ILE A 242 0.05 -19.54 8.12
C ILE A 242 0.79 -20.66 7.39
N LEU A 243 2.06 -20.43 7.10
CA LEU A 243 2.99 -21.39 6.51
C LEU A 243 4.19 -21.55 7.43
N ASP A 244 4.94 -22.62 7.24
CA ASP A 244 6.25 -22.78 7.87
C ASP A 244 7.29 -21.79 7.30
N SER A 245 8.46 -21.75 7.91
CA SER A 245 9.54 -20.83 7.52
C SER A 245 10.06 -21.04 6.09
N ASN A 246 9.85 -22.23 5.51
CA ASN A 246 10.25 -22.54 4.15
C ASN A 246 9.14 -22.24 3.12
N LEU A 247 7.97 -21.83 3.57
CA LEU A 247 6.77 -21.61 2.76
C LEU A 247 6.26 -22.88 2.04
N GLU A 248 6.59 -24.07 2.55
CA GLU A 248 6.27 -25.36 1.93
C GLU A 248 5.14 -26.10 2.63
N LYS A 249 4.88 -25.77 3.91
CA LYS A 249 3.90 -26.48 4.72
C LYS A 249 2.87 -25.51 5.30
N VAL A 250 1.59 -25.83 5.11
CA VAL A 250 0.48 -25.12 5.74
C VAL A 250 0.43 -25.42 7.24
N THR A 251 0.40 -24.38 8.07
CA THR A 251 0.35 -24.44 9.54
C THR A 251 -0.88 -23.73 10.12
N VAL A 252 -1.78 -23.27 9.25
CA VAL A 252 -2.92 -22.42 9.61
C VAL A 252 -3.84 -23.02 10.67
N ASN A 253 -3.97 -24.35 10.73
CA ASN A 253 -4.85 -25.05 11.68
C ASN A 253 -4.10 -25.54 12.96
N SER A 254 -3.11 -24.75 13.41
CA SER A 254 -2.45 -25.04 14.69
C SER A 254 -3.36 -24.70 15.89
N PRO A 255 -3.17 -25.30 17.07
CA PRO A 255 -3.90 -24.94 18.28
C PRO A 255 -3.77 -23.45 18.64
N GLU A 256 -2.61 -22.86 18.41
CA GLU A 256 -2.32 -21.44 18.64
C GLU A 256 -3.18 -20.56 17.75
N ASN A 257 -3.34 -20.93 16.49
CA ASN A 257 -4.19 -20.20 15.54
C ASN A 257 -5.68 -20.37 15.87
N VAL A 258 -6.12 -21.57 16.23
CA VAL A 258 -7.51 -21.81 16.66
C VAL A 258 -7.84 -20.95 17.90
N GLU A 259 -6.95 -20.88 18.90
CA GLU A 259 -7.11 -20.04 20.08
C GLU A 259 -7.21 -18.55 19.69
N ALA A 260 -6.34 -18.09 18.79
CA ALA A 260 -6.30 -16.70 18.35
C ALA A 260 -7.57 -16.29 17.58
N ILE A 261 -8.03 -17.13 16.66
CA ILE A 261 -9.23 -16.83 15.88
C ILE A 261 -10.49 -16.91 16.74
N ASN A 262 -10.56 -17.88 17.68
CA ASN A 262 -11.63 -17.89 18.68
C ASN A 262 -11.68 -16.59 19.49
N PHE A 263 -10.53 -16.10 19.96
CA PHE A 263 -10.48 -14.84 20.70
C PHE A 263 -10.97 -13.67 19.84
N TYR A 264 -10.48 -13.56 18.59
CA TYR A 264 -10.84 -12.47 17.68
C TYR A 264 -12.36 -12.47 17.35
N THR A 265 -12.91 -13.62 16.99
CA THR A 265 -14.35 -13.76 16.70
C THR A 265 -15.22 -13.61 17.96
N ASP A 266 -14.74 -14.02 19.13
CA ASP A 266 -15.42 -13.81 20.41
C ASP A 266 -15.61 -12.31 20.73
N LEU A 267 -14.70 -11.42 20.29
CA LEU A 267 -14.89 -9.97 20.45
C LEU A 267 -16.19 -9.48 19.78
N VAL A 268 -16.56 -10.09 18.67
CA VAL A 268 -17.80 -9.79 17.92
C VAL A 268 -18.97 -10.58 18.48
N HIS A 269 -18.88 -11.90 18.50
CA HIS A 269 -20.04 -12.78 18.68
C HIS A 269 -20.40 -13.04 20.15
N LYS A 270 -19.43 -13.12 21.03
CA LYS A 270 -19.62 -13.44 22.45
C LYS A 270 -19.61 -12.22 23.35
N TYR A 271 -18.55 -11.41 23.25
CA TYR A 271 -18.40 -10.25 24.12
C TYR A 271 -19.14 -9.01 23.62
N LYS A 272 -19.51 -8.97 22.32
CA LYS A 272 -20.24 -7.85 21.70
C LYS A 272 -19.54 -6.50 21.86
N VAL A 273 -18.21 -6.52 21.93
CA VAL A 273 -17.38 -5.31 22.07
C VAL A 273 -16.88 -4.79 20.73
N ALA A 274 -17.08 -5.56 19.67
CA ALA A 274 -16.77 -5.21 18.29
C ALA A 274 -17.99 -5.42 17.39
N PRO A 275 -18.14 -4.66 16.30
CA PRO A 275 -19.31 -4.72 15.42
C PRO A 275 -19.35 -6.02 14.61
N SER A 276 -20.57 -6.51 14.34
CA SER A 276 -20.86 -7.51 13.33
C SER A 276 -21.05 -6.86 11.95
N ALA A 277 -21.22 -7.66 10.90
CA ALA A 277 -21.55 -7.20 9.56
C ALA A 277 -22.82 -6.32 9.53
N ASP A 278 -23.86 -6.73 10.27
CA ASP A 278 -25.12 -5.98 10.39
C ASP A 278 -24.91 -4.65 11.11
N ASP A 279 -24.03 -4.61 12.11
CA ASP A 279 -23.72 -3.39 12.85
C ASP A 279 -22.99 -2.37 11.96
N TYR A 280 -22.03 -2.80 11.13
CA TYR A 280 -21.41 -1.93 10.13
C TYR A 280 -22.43 -1.32 9.18
N SER A 281 -23.36 -2.13 8.68
CA SER A 281 -24.45 -1.68 7.80
C SER A 281 -25.34 -0.62 8.46
N ARG A 282 -25.58 -0.72 9.76
CA ARG A 282 -26.36 0.25 10.54
C ARG A 282 -25.70 1.63 10.56
N PHE A 283 -24.37 1.71 10.52
CA PHE A 283 -23.61 2.95 10.41
C PHE A 283 -23.39 3.40 8.96
N GLY A 284 -24.02 2.73 7.99
CA GLY A 284 -23.84 3.03 6.55
C GLY A 284 -22.50 2.58 6.00
N LEU A 285 -21.82 1.67 6.67
CA LEU A 285 -20.51 1.14 6.32
C LEU A 285 -20.65 -0.27 5.75
N LYS A 286 -19.66 -0.67 4.96
CA LYS A 286 -19.53 -2.05 4.52
C LYS A 286 -18.85 -2.88 5.61
N ASP A 287 -19.12 -4.18 5.62
CA ASP A 287 -18.42 -5.13 6.47
C ASP A 287 -16.88 -5.03 6.26
N GLY A 288 -16.15 -5.18 7.36
CA GLY A 288 -14.70 -5.13 7.32
C GLY A 288 -14.08 -3.76 7.11
N GLN A 289 -14.77 -2.66 7.43
CA GLN A 289 -14.26 -1.29 7.34
C GLN A 289 -14.11 -0.60 8.73
N PRO A 290 -13.15 -1.00 9.57
CA PRO A 290 -12.93 -0.41 10.90
C PRO A 290 -12.53 1.07 10.86
N ASP A 291 -11.72 1.49 9.88
CA ASP A 291 -11.21 2.85 9.80
C ASP A 291 -12.31 3.91 9.71
N PRO A 292 -13.32 3.80 8.81
CA PRO A 292 -14.44 4.72 8.80
C PRO A 292 -15.29 4.70 10.08
N LEU A 293 -15.44 3.54 10.71
CA LEU A 293 -16.17 3.43 11.97
C LEU A 293 -15.50 4.23 13.09
N PHE A 294 -14.17 4.14 13.18
CA PHE A 294 -13.37 4.92 14.11
C PHE A 294 -13.44 6.42 13.80
N ALA A 295 -13.27 6.79 12.55
CA ALA A 295 -13.34 8.19 12.09
C ALA A 295 -14.70 8.84 12.40
N GLN A 296 -15.80 8.06 12.31
CA GLN A 296 -17.16 8.52 12.67
C GLN A 296 -17.41 8.59 14.17
N GLY A 297 -16.45 8.21 15.02
CA GLY A 297 -16.59 8.22 16.47
C GLY A 297 -17.52 7.13 17.03
N HIS A 298 -17.65 6.00 16.31
CA HIS A 298 -18.49 4.87 16.75
C HIS A 298 -17.70 3.73 17.40
N CYS A 299 -16.37 3.82 17.45
CA CYS A 299 -15.56 2.89 18.24
C CYS A 299 -14.37 3.60 18.92
N ALA A 300 -13.93 3.01 20.04
CA ALA A 300 -12.89 3.61 20.88
C ALA A 300 -11.47 3.20 20.49
N ILE A 301 -11.28 2.00 19.95
CA ILE A 301 -9.98 1.42 19.60
C ILE A 301 -10.05 0.85 18.18
N ASN A 302 -9.04 1.19 17.35
CA ASN A 302 -8.85 0.64 16.02
C ASN A 302 -7.38 0.21 15.83
N ILE A 303 -7.12 -0.74 14.95
CA ILE A 303 -5.80 -1.12 14.48
C ILE A 303 -5.70 -0.71 13.01
N THR A 304 -4.76 0.17 12.68
CA THR A 304 -4.54 0.60 11.29
C THR A 304 -3.12 1.12 11.10
N GLY A 305 -2.74 1.49 9.89
CA GLY A 305 -1.45 2.08 9.57
C GLY A 305 -1.49 3.60 9.45
N PHE A 306 -0.34 4.18 9.09
CA PHE A 306 -0.21 5.62 8.95
C PHE A 306 -1.08 6.19 7.82
N TRP A 307 -1.40 5.38 6.78
CA TRP A 307 -2.28 5.79 5.67
C TRP A 307 -3.63 6.36 6.10
N ASN A 308 -4.08 6.06 7.32
CA ASN A 308 -5.35 6.57 7.86
C ASN A 308 -5.21 7.94 8.54
N VAL A 309 -4.00 8.40 8.82
CA VAL A 309 -3.74 9.66 9.53
C VAL A 309 -4.35 10.85 8.82
N GLY A 310 -4.17 10.95 7.50
CA GLY A 310 -4.74 12.05 6.71
C GLY A 310 -6.27 12.12 6.81
N SER A 311 -6.94 10.97 6.78
CA SER A 311 -8.40 10.87 6.94
C SER A 311 -8.83 11.29 8.35
N LEU A 312 -8.17 10.81 9.39
CA LEU A 312 -8.49 11.13 10.80
C LEU A 312 -8.28 12.61 11.11
N GLU A 313 -7.24 13.21 10.56
CA GLU A 313 -6.94 14.63 10.72
C GLU A 313 -7.99 15.54 10.07
N SER A 314 -8.72 15.06 9.08
CA SER A 314 -9.80 15.80 8.43
C SER A 314 -11.11 15.77 9.22
N VAL A 315 -11.23 14.95 10.26
CA VAL A 315 -12.45 14.82 11.06
C VAL A 315 -12.46 15.86 12.17
N GLU A 316 -13.36 16.84 12.07
CA GLU A 316 -13.51 17.90 13.06
C GLU A 316 -14.01 17.32 14.40
N GLY A 317 -13.32 17.67 15.49
CA GLY A 317 -13.69 17.28 16.85
C GLY A 317 -13.28 15.86 17.25
N LEU A 318 -12.62 15.08 16.40
CA LEU A 318 -12.07 13.78 16.77
C LEU A 318 -10.76 13.95 17.55
N ASN A 319 -10.80 13.66 18.85
CA ASN A 319 -9.62 13.69 19.73
C ASN A 319 -9.02 12.29 19.85
N TRP A 320 -7.98 12.02 19.09
CA TRP A 320 -7.35 10.70 18.97
C TRP A 320 -5.84 10.73 19.20
N ASP A 321 -5.27 9.56 19.48
CA ASP A 321 -3.83 9.38 19.57
C ASP A 321 -3.47 7.94 19.17
N MET A 322 -2.18 7.64 19.17
CA MET A 322 -1.58 6.38 18.76
C MET A 322 -0.85 5.70 19.91
N ALA A 323 -0.87 4.38 19.90
CA ALA A 323 -0.08 3.57 20.81
C ALA A 323 0.59 2.40 20.08
N PRO A 324 1.73 1.87 20.58
CA PRO A 324 2.31 0.65 20.04
C PRO A 324 1.31 -0.51 20.10
N MET A 325 1.45 -1.46 19.15
CA MET A 325 0.66 -2.68 19.18
C MET A 325 0.86 -3.44 20.49
N TRP A 326 -0.22 -3.98 21.02
CA TRP A 326 -0.22 -4.92 22.14
C TRP A 326 0.34 -6.29 21.77
N LYS A 327 0.45 -7.17 22.75
CA LYS A 327 0.99 -8.53 22.60
C LYS A 327 0.04 -9.57 23.20
N ASN A 328 0.32 -10.83 22.93
CA ASN A 328 -0.16 -11.96 23.73
C ASN A 328 1.05 -12.78 24.19
N LYS A 329 1.29 -13.99 23.67
CA LYS A 329 2.49 -14.80 24.00
C LYS A 329 3.75 -14.09 23.48
N VAL A 330 3.65 -13.46 22.31
CA VAL A 330 4.72 -12.65 21.71
C VAL A 330 4.15 -11.31 21.18
N GLY A 331 5.03 -10.35 20.93
CA GLY A 331 4.68 -9.16 20.16
C GLY A 331 4.67 -9.47 18.67
N ALA A 332 3.63 -9.08 17.95
CA ALA A 332 3.58 -9.14 16.50
C ALA A 332 2.64 -8.09 15.92
N THR A 333 3.05 -7.47 14.84
CA THR A 333 2.20 -6.62 14.00
C THR A 333 2.67 -6.71 12.56
N PHE A 334 1.77 -6.48 11.60
CA PHE A 334 2.14 -6.41 10.20
C PHE A 334 2.64 -5.01 9.83
N SER A 335 3.57 -4.97 8.89
CA SER A 335 3.96 -3.75 8.19
C SER A 335 3.35 -3.79 6.80
N PHE A 336 2.70 -2.72 6.44
CA PHE A 336 2.20 -2.50 5.10
C PHE A 336 2.95 -1.38 4.45
N GLY A 337 3.22 -1.57 3.18
CA GLY A 337 3.92 -0.60 2.41
C GLY A 337 3.86 -0.90 0.94
N SER A 338 4.56 -0.10 0.18
CA SER A 338 4.79 -0.36 -1.22
C SER A 338 6.25 -0.20 -1.57
N GLY A 339 6.66 -0.92 -2.60
CA GLY A 339 7.92 -0.74 -3.28
C GLY A 339 7.69 -0.30 -4.71
N LEU A 340 8.71 0.26 -5.32
CA LEU A 340 8.74 0.65 -6.72
C LEU A 340 9.58 -0.37 -7.50
N ALA A 341 8.98 -0.98 -8.52
CA ALA A 341 9.58 -2.00 -9.35
C ALA A 341 9.60 -1.58 -10.83
N ILE A 342 10.50 -2.18 -11.59
CA ILE A 342 10.63 -1.98 -13.03
C ILE A 342 10.17 -3.25 -13.73
N PRO A 343 9.10 -3.23 -14.52
CA PRO A 343 8.73 -4.36 -15.38
C PRO A 343 9.84 -4.69 -16.39
N LYS A 344 10.08 -5.99 -16.58
CA LYS A 344 11.17 -6.48 -17.42
C LYS A 344 10.90 -6.22 -18.90
N GLY A 345 11.97 -5.88 -19.62
CA GLY A 345 11.92 -5.64 -21.06
C GLY A 345 11.54 -4.21 -21.46
N GLY A 346 11.45 -3.29 -20.52
CA GLY A 346 11.32 -1.86 -20.78
C GLY A 346 12.54 -1.30 -21.49
N LYS A 347 12.36 -0.22 -22.25
CA LYS A 347 13.46 0.46 -22.99
C LYS A 347 14.22 1.45 -22.12
N ASN A 348 13.60 1.93 -21.04
CA ASN A 348 14.07 3.06 -20.23
C ASN A 348 14.53 2.63 -18.83
N VAL A 349 15.08 1.41 -18.69
CA VAL A 349 15.43 0.80 -17.39
C VAL A 349 16.34 1.71 -16.55
N ASP A 350 17.38 2.30 -17.15
CA ASP A 350 18.31 3.18 -16.42
C ASP A 350 17.62 4.47 -15.94
N ALA A 351 16.80 5.09 -16.78
CA ALA A 351 16.04 6.29 -16.40
C ALA A 351 14.99 5.97 -15.32
N ALA A 352 14.29 4.83 -15.44
CA ALA A 352 13.34 4.34 -14.45
C ALA A 352 14.03 4.05 -13.11
N PHE A 353 15.20 3.44 -13.12
CA PHE A 353 15.96 3.18 -11.90
C PHE A 353 16.44 4.48 -11.23
N ARG A 354 16.92 5.47 -11.98
CA ARG A 354 17.30 6.79 -11.46
C ARG A 354 16.11 7.51 -10.83
N ALA A 355 14.93 7.42 -11.46
CA ALA A 355 13.70 7.96 -10.88
C ALA A 355 13.34 7.26 -9.56
N ILE A 356 13.39 5.92 -9.51
CA ILE A 356 13.13 5.15 -8.29
C ILE A 356 14.15 5.46 -7.19
N GLU A 357 15.43 5.54 -7.55
CA GLU A 357 16.50 5.86 -6.60
C GLU A 357 16.27 7.21 -5.92
N PHE A 358 15.87 8.23 -6.69
CA PHE A 358 15.53 9.54 -6.14
C PHE A 358 14.22 9.50 -5.35
N LEU A 359 13.15 8.91 -5.90
CA LEU A 359 11.84 8.80 -5.21
C LEU A 359 11.96 8.13 -3.84
N THR A 360 12.88 7.19 -3.68
CA THR A 360 13.12 6.46 -2.42
C THR A 360 14.23 7.06 -1.56
N SER A 361 14.79 8.19 -1.96
CA SER A 361 15.76 8.97 -1.16
C SER A 361 15.04 9.71 -0.02
N LEU A 362 15.81 10.27 0.90
CA LEU A 362 15.30 11.13 1.96
C LEU A 362 14.48 12.30 1.36
N GLU A 363 15.01 12.95 0.33
CA GLU A 363 14.37 14.10 -0.31
C GLU A 363 13.09 13.68 -1.06
N GLY A 364 13.14 12.60 -1.83
CA GLY A 364 12.00 12.11 -2.61
C GLY A 364 10.85 11.56 -1.75
N GLN A 365 11.10 11.19 -0.50
CA GLN A 365 10.06 10.70 0.41
C GLN A 365 9.48 11.76 1.35
N LYS A 366 10.07 12.96 1.44
CA LYS A 366 9.51 14.04 2.29
C LYS A 366 8.03 14.32 2.05
N PRO A 367 7.54 14.45 0.79
CA PRO A 367 6.13 14.71 0.54
C PRO A 367 5.19 13.62 1.08
N ILE A 368 5.65 12.37 1.23
CA ILE A 368 4.86 11.29 1.85
C ILE A 368 4.45 11.66 3.27
N VAL A 369 5.41 12.21 4.03
CA VAL A 369 5.20 12.62 5.44
C VAL A 369 4.44 13.94 5.53
N GLU A 370 4.82 14.92 4.73
CA GLU A 370 4.22 16.27 4.72
C GLU A 370 2.74 16.22 4.32
N ASN A 371 2.40 15.38 3.36
CA ASN A 371 1.02 15.17 2.90
C ASN A 371 0.25 14.10 3.69
N LYS A 372 0.84 13.55 4.78
CA LYS A 372 0.21 12.52 5.64
C LYS A 372 -0.22 11.28 4.85
N GLN A 373 0.51 10.95 3.78
CA GLN A 373 0.16 9.84 2.91
C GLN A 373 0.44 8.50 3.58
N ASP A 374 1.67 8.34 4.10
CA ASP A 374 2.11 7.11 4.77
C ASP A 374 3.38 7.37 5.61
N ALA A 375 3.84 6.36 6.34
CA ALA A 375 5.17 6.36 6.91
C ALA A 375 6.23 6.15 5.80
N PRO A 376 7.37 6.84 5.84
CA PRO A 376 8.42 6.68 4.85
C PRO A 376 9.16 5.36 5.07
N ALA A 377 9.57 4.70 3.96
CA ALA A 377 10.44 3.54 4.06
C ALA A 377 11.91 3.90 4.34
N ASN A 378 12.30 5.15 4.10
CA ASN A 378 13.65 5.65 4.41
C ASN A 378 13.85 5.79 5.91
N VAL A 379 14.80 5.03 6.47
CA VAL A 379 15.07 4.95 7.92
C VAL A 379 15.48 6.31 8.51
N GLU A 380 16.27 7.09 7.79
CA GLU A 380 16.72 8.41 8.26
C GLU A 380 15.52 9.37 8.38
N LEU A 381 14.62 9.35 7.40
CA LEU A 381 13.42 10.17 7.44
C LEU A 381 12.44 9.69 8.52
N LEU A 382 12.26 8.38 8.66
CA LEU A 382 11.40 7.77 9.70
C LEU A 382 11.85 8.15 11.12
N GLN A 383 13.16 8.37 11.32
CA GLN A 383 13.74 8.78 12.60
C GLN A 383 13.89 10.29 12.75
N SER A 384 13.56 11.07 11.75
CA SER A 384 13.70 12.53 11.76
C SER A 384 12.58 13.23 12.52
N ASP A 385 12.85 14.48 12.95
CA ASP A 385 11.82 15.34 13.53
C ASP A 385 10.67 15.64 12.56
N LEU A 386 10.90 15.59 11.24
CA LEU A 386 9.85 15.75 10.24
C LEU A 386 8.75 14.68 10.39
N PHE A 387 9.14 13.42 10.67
CA PHE A 387 8.18 12.34 10.90
C PHE A 387 7.71 12.27 12.36
N LEU A 388 8.63 12.39 13.34
CA LEU A 388 8.31 12.18 14.74
C LEU A 388 7.61 13.39 15.41
N LYS A 389 7.74 14.59 14.82
CA LYS A 389 7.15 15.86 15.31
C LYS A 389 6.64 16.69 14.13
N PRO A 390 5.75 16.17 13.29
CA PRO A 390 5.34 16.89 12.10
C PRO A 390 4.62 18.19 12.46
N ALA A 391 4.86 19.24 11.69
CA ALA A 391 4.32 20.57 11.96
C ALA A 391 2.77 20.60 12.07
N TRP A 392 2.06 19.76 11.30
CA TRP A 392 0.61 19.67 11.36
C TRP A 392 0.07 19.07 12.69
N ALA A 393 0.92 18.40 13.47
CA ALA A 393 0.58 17.85 14.79
C ALA A 393 1.11 18.72 15.95
N GLU A 394 1.65 19.90 15.67
CA GLU A 394 2.13 20.81 16.72
C GLU A 394 1.00 21.15 17.72
N GLY A 395 1.31 21.00 19.02
CA GLY A 395 0.35 21.22 20.10
C GLY A 395 -0.62 20.08 20.39
N LYS A 396 -0.69 19.03 19.53
CA LYS A 396 -1.62 17.88 19.72
C LYS A 396 -1.07 16.80 20.67
N ASN A 397 0.23 16.80 20.98
CA ASN A 397 0.90 15.79 21.80
C ASN A 397 0.68 14.35 21.34
N MET A 398 0.71 14.12 20.02
CA MET A 398 0.49 12.79 19.44
C MET A 398 1.73 11.91 19.53
N ASN A 399 1.52 10.61 19.73
CA ASN A 399 2.58 9.63 19.97
C ASN A 399 3.10 8.99 18.68
N PHE A 400 3.79 9.72 17.80
CA PHE A 400 4.43 9.18 16.59
C PHE A 400 5.52 8.12 16.90
N ASN A 401 6.07 8.12 18.11
CA ASN A 401 6.99 7.07 18.56
C ASN A 401 6.35 5.67 18.60
N ALA A 402 5.02 5.56 18.52
CA ALA A 402 4.34 4.26 18.45
C ALA A 402 4.82 3.43 17.27
N PHE A 403 5.08 4.05 16.12
CA PHE A 403 5.62 3.37 14.93
C PHE A 403 7.03 2.83 15.18
N ALA A 404 7.93 3.66 15.71
CA ALA A 404 9.30 3.25 16.03
C ALA A 404 9.33 2.11 17.07
N LYS A 405 8.47 2.18 18.10
CA LYS A 405 8.37 1.14 19.15
C LYS A 405 7.73 -0.15 18.68
N SER A 406 7.05 -0.15 17.55
CA SER A 406 6.48 -1.35 16.92
C SER A 406 7.42 -1.99 15.90
N ALA A 407 8.55 -1.36 15.56
CA ALA A 407 9.50 -1.84 14.57
C ALA A 407 10.08 -3.22 14.92
N ASP A 408 10.39 -3.46 16.21
CA ASP A 408 11.00 -4.72 16.67
C ASP A 408 10.02 -5.92 16.67
N ILE A 409 8.71 -5.67 16.49
CA ILE A 409 7.68 -6.70 16.48
C ILE A 409 6.99 -6.83 15.12
N ILE A 410 7.55 -6.21 14.08
CA ILE A 410 7.05 -6.36 12.72
C ILE A 410 7.27 -7.79 12.25
N VAL A 411 6.23 -8.37 11.72
CA VAL A 411 6.24 -9.66 11.02
C VAL A 411 5.77 -9.45 9.58
N SER A 412 6.31 -10.26 8.66
CA SER A 412 5.82 -10.28 7.29
C SER A 412 4.74 -11.34 7.11
N PRO A 413 3.73 -11.11 6.27
CA PRO A 413 2.86 -12.18 5.82
C PRO A 413 3.70 -13.23 5.10
N PRO A 414 3.18 -14.45 4.87
CA PRO A 414 3.89 -15.42 4.05
C PRO A 414 4.11 -14.87 2.66
N LEU A 415 5.36 -14.49 2.33
CA LEU A 415 5.73 -13.92 1.03
C LEU A 415 5.79 -15.02 -0.05
N HIS A 416 4.73 -15.83 -0.13
CA HIS A 416 4.61 -16.93 -1.08
C HIS A 416 4.26 -16.41 -2.48
N PRO A 417 4.82 -16.98 -3.59
CA PRO A 417 4.48 -16.55 -4.96
C PRO A 417 2.99 -16.60 -5.31
N LYS A 418 2.23 -17.46 -4.64
CA LYS A 418 0.77 -17.59 -4.80
C LYS A 418 0.00 -16.83 -3.70
N TRP A 419 0.54 -15.71 -3.22
CA TRP A 419 -0.07 -14.96 -2.13
C TRP A 419 -1.51 -14.50 -2.45
N ASN A 420 -1.77 -14.08 -3.67
CA ASN A 420 -3.12 -13.64 -4.07
C ASN A 420 -4.15 -14.79 -3.98
N GLU A 421 -3.75 -16.01 -4.33
CA GLU A 421 -4.59 -17.20 -4.21
C GLU A 421 -4.78 -17.60 -2.74
N ILE A 422 -3.76 -17.44 -1.92
CA ILE A 422 -3.83 -17.65 -0.46
C ILE A 422 -4.80 -16.64 0.17
N GLN A 423 -4.70 -15.37 -0.18
CA GLN A 423 -5.64 -14.33 0.30
C GLN A 423 -7.08 -14.66 -0.08
N ARG A 424 -7.33 -15.07 -1.34
CA ARG A 424 -8.67 -15.44 -1.78
C ARG A 424 -9.27 -16.57 -0.93
N VAL A 425 -8.48 -17.59 -0.57
CA VAL A 425 -8.94 -18.67 0.32
C VAL A 425 -9.33 -18.12 1.68
N PHE A 426 -8.57 -17.16 2.23
CA PHE A 426 -8.94 -16.50 3.48
C PHE A 426 -10.21 -15.68 3.36
N ASP A 427 -10.31 -14.84 2.34
CA ASP A 427 -11.46 -13.95 2.15
C ASP A 427 -12.76 -14.74 2.00
N GLU A 428 -12.74 -15.84 1.22
CA GLU A 428 -13.91 -16.69 1.01
C GLU A 428 -14.38 -17.43 2.28
N ASN A 429 -13.45 -17.85 3.15
CA ASN A 429 -13.78 -18.63 4.34
C ASN A 429 -13.95 -17.75 5.59
N PHE A 430 -13.08 -16.77 5.76
CA PHE A 430 -13.07 -15.94 6.96
C PHE A 430 -14.21 -14.90 6.97
N SER A 431 -14.63 -14.42 5.81
CA SER A 431 -15.79 -13.53 5.71
C SER A 431 -17.05 -14.17 6.29
N VAL A 432 -17.27 -15.45 6.01
CA VAL A 432 -18.42 -16.20 6.56
C VAL A 432 -18.28 -16.36 8.08
N LEU A 433 -17.09 -16.79 8.54
CA LEU A 433 -16.84 -16.96 9.98
C LEU A 433 -16.99 -15.65 10.76
N PHE A 434 -16.54 -14.54 10.17
CA PHE A 434 -16.63 -13.23 10.80
C PHE A 434 -18.07 -12.69 10.81
N ALA A 435 -18.82 -12.89 9.72
CA ALA A 435 -20.20 -12.42 9.63
C ALA A 435 -21.18 -13.24 10.50
N GLU A 436 -21.08 -14.56 10.44
CA GLU A 436 -22.07 -15.47 11.02
C GLU A 436 -21.63 -16.11 12.34
N GLY A 437 -20.31 -16.08 12.63
CA GLY A 437 -19.70 -16.90 13.66
C GLY A 437 -19.57 -18.35 13.23
N GLY A 438 -19.23 -19.23 14.17
CA GLY A 438 -19.12 -20.66 13.88
C GLY A 438 -17.95 -21.34 14.59
N ASP A 439 -17.64 -22.57 14.15
CA ASP A 439 -16.53 -23.35 14.68
C ASP A 439 -15.23 -22.94 13.97
N CYS A 440 -14.38 -22.21 14.69
CA CYS A 440 -13.07 -21.75 14.15
C CYS A 440 -12.17 -22.93 13.78
N SER A 441 -12.20 -24.04 14.51
CA SER A 441 -11.37 -25.21 14.22
C SER A 441 -11.78 -25.88 12.91
N GLU A 442 -13.08 -26.03 12.66
CA GLU A 442 -13.57 -26.58 11.38
C GLU A 442 -13.28 -25.65 10.22
N THR A 443 -13.43 -24.32 10.41
CA THR A 443 -13.07 -23.34 9.38
C THR A 443 -11.59 -23.39 9.05
N LEU A 444 -10.70 -23.41 10.05
CA LEU A 444 -9.27 -23.48 9.82
C LEU A 444 -8.81 -24.80 9.20
N LYS A 445 -9.47 -25.94 9.50
CA LYS A 445 -9.24 -27.21 8.79
C LYS A 445 -9.63 -27.12 7.31
N LYS A 446 -10.75 -26.46 7.01
CA LYS A 446 -11.14 -26.24 5.62
C LYS A 446 -10.13 -25.38 4.89
N ILE A 447 -9.71 -24.26 5.49
CA ILE A 447 -8.65 -23.39 4.95
C ILE A 447 -7.35 -24.15 4.75
N GLU A 448 -6.91 -24.97 5.72
CA GLU A 448 -5.71 -25.79 5.60
C GLU A 448 -5.76 -26.71 4.38
N LYS A 449 -6.90 -27.37 4.17
CA LYS A 449 -7.09 -28.24 3.00
C LYS A 449 -6.99 -27.45 1.69
N GLU A 450 -7.66 -26.32 1.58
CA GLU A 450 -7.66 -25.48 0.38
C GLU A 450 -6.27 -24.89 0.11
N LEU A 451 -5.57 -24.39 1.15
CA LEU A 451 -4.21 -23.89 1.01
C LEU A 451 -3.21 -24.98 0.60
N ASN A 452 -3.34 -26.22 1.09
CA ASN A 452 -2.51 -27.33 0.63
C ASN A 452 -2.72 -27.66 -0.86
N GLU A 453 -3.86 -27.29 -1.46
CA GLU A 453 -4.08 -27.40 -2.91
C GLU A 453 -3.45 -26.21 -3.66
N VAL A 454 -3.51 -25.04 -3.05
CA VAL A 454 -2.94 -23.81 -3.63
C VAL A 454 -1.40 -23.88 -3.67
N ILE A 455 -0.73 -24.21 -2.57
CA ILE A 455 0.74 -24.11 -2.50
C ILE A 455 1.51 -25.24 -3.20
N LYS A 456 0.83 -26.33 -3.62
CA LYS A 456 1.42 -27.36 -4.49
C LYS A 456 1.77 -26.78 -5.87
#